data_0edb6ee39e4f54d8c3b445940df1f922
#
_entry.id   0edb6ee39e4f54d8c3b445940df1f922
#
_cell.length_a   1.000
_cell.length_b   1.000
_cell.length_c   1.000
_cell.angle_alpha   90.00
_cell.angle_beta   90.00
_cell.angle_gamma   90.00
#
_symmetry.space_group_name_H-M   'P 1'
#
loop_
_entity.id
_entity.type
_entity.pdbx_description
1 polymer ?
#
loop_
_entity_poly.entity_id
_entity_poly.type
_entity_poly.pdbx_seq_one_letter_code
_entity_poly.pdbx_strand_id
1 'polypeptide(L)'
;MKARQKIGKYKILGRIASGPLADVYRAFDTIHKARVALKIPKPARNISNDDFLHEVQVATSLVHPNILAVMNASFIDEYFVIAMELGEESLADRLLRRMSTDKALELADQAIAGLAYAHENKIIHCDIKPENYIVFPGNQLKLTDFGFAKISLRTLKASGSGTIDYIAPEQAMGRPKFQSDVFSLGLVLYRMFSGKLPEWPFSWPMIGNDRLMSRIGPDLAAVIRRAIKLDPADRYKNAVQMYAAFRKVKAKARSSRRMRAAAKTKKRPSWRRLQWREFQRQFRKTLDTRHDCRHCQGPVAESMQHCPWCGKDNPARHAETQMPATCPRCERGVKTDWHYCAWCFGPGFEVETTRRFPDKRYTAKCSNERCKEPLMPFMRYCPWCRTKVRKPWKLEGSHHKCRSCRSGIAADFWNFCAWCREPVKREK
;
A
#
# COMPACT_ATOMS: atom_id res chain seq x y z
N MET A 1 -16.30 -22.36 4.21
CA MET A 1 -17.76 -22.10 4.11
C MET A 1 -18.11 -21.60 2.72
N LYS A 2 -19.29 -22.01 2.19
CA LYS A 2 -19.75 -21.60 0.85
C LYS A 2 -20.57 -20.31 0.93
N ALA A 3 -20.54 -19.49 -0.12
CA ALA A 3 -21.42 -18.33 -0.23
C ALA A 3 -22.90 -18.78 -0.14
N ARG A 4 -23.74 -17.96 0.52
CA ARG A 4 -25.16 -18.21 0.83
C ARG A 4 -25.43 -19.23 1.95
N GLN A 5 -24.43 -19.85 2.55
CA GLN A 5 -24.61 -20.69 3.74
C GLN A 5 -25.17 -19.84 4.90
N LYS A 6 -26.05 -20.38 5.71
CA LYS A 6 -26.52 -19.76 6.96
C LYS A 6 -25.79 -20.38 8.16
N ILE A 7 -25.48 -19.55 9.14
CA ILE A 7 -24.97 -19.93 10.46
C ILE A 7 -25.83 -19.17 11.45
N GLY A 8 -26.78 -19.86 12.07
CA GLY A 8 -27.81 -19.24 12.88
C GLY A 8 -28.52 -18.10 12.13
N LYS A 9 -28.47 -16.88 12.70
CA LYS A 9 -29.06 -15.68 12.10
C LYS A 9 -28.21 -15.05 10.99
N TYR A 10 -26.98 -15.50 10.74
CA TYR A 10 -26.05 -14.89 9.79
C TYR A 10 -26.08 -15.59 8.44
N LYS A 11 -26.32 -14.83 7.37
CA LYS A 11 -26.21 -15.29 5.97
C LYS A 11 -24.85 -14.90 5.42
N ILE A 12 -24.01 -15.87 5.10
CA ILE A 12 -22.67 -15.63 4.54
C ILE A 12 -22.78 -15.01 3.14
N LEU A 13 -22.13 -13.87 2.94
CA LEU A 13 -22.07 -13.17 1.65
C LEU A 13 -20.76 -13.46 0.90
N GLY A 14 -19.69 -13.75 1.61
CA GLY A 14 -18.39 -14.07 1.03
C GLY A 14 -17.28 -13.99 2.06
N ARG A 15 -16.11 -14.57 1.72
CA ARG A 15 -14.93 -14.52 2.58
C ARG A 15 -14.16 -13.23 2.32
N ILE A 16 -13.80 -12.49 3.38
CA ILE A 16 -13.00 -11.26 3.35
C ILE A 16 -11.52 -11.62 3.44
N ALA A 17 -11.16 -12.46 4.43
CA ALA A 17 -9.79 -12.83 4.70
C ALA A 17 -9.71 -14.30 5.18
N SER A 18 -8.54 -14.90 4.96
CA SER A 18 -8.21 -16.23 5.48
C SER A 18 -6.82 -16.15 6.10
N GLY A 19 -6.76 -16.36 7.40
CA GLY A 19 -5.52 -16.43 8.16
C GLY A 19 -5.24 -17.83 8.70
N PRO A 20 -4.10 -18.05 9.33
CA PRO A 20 -3.75 -19.35 9.95
C PRO A 20 -4.69 -19.71 11.10
N LEU A 21 -5.20 -18.73 11.83
CA LEU A 21 -5.97 -18.92 13.07
C LEU A 21 -7.48 -18.75 12.89
N ALA A 22 -7.92 -17.98 11.89
CA ALA A 22 -9.33 -17.70 11.66
C ALA A 22 -9.59 -17.34 10.20
N ASP A 23 -10.83 -17.57 9.76
CA ASP A 23 -11.38 -16.98 8.54
C ASP A 23 -12.32 -15.84 8.89
N VAL A 24 -12.31 -14.78 8.09
CA VAL A 24 -13.21 -13.64 8.24
C VAL A 24 -14.17 -13.58 7.05
N TYR A 25 -15.47 -13.52 7.34
CA TYR A 25 -16.52 -13.49 6.34
C TYR A 25 -17.34 -12.21 6.41
N ARG A 26 -17.73 -11.70 5.27
CA ARG A 26 -18.81 -10.74 5.18
C ARG A 26 -20.12 -11.50 5.29
N ALA A 27 -21.00 -11.09 6.20
CA ALA A 27 -22.30 -11.70 6.40
C ALA A 27 -23.41 -10.65 6.56
N PHE A 28 -24.65 -11.11 6.48
CA PHE A 28 -25.84 -10.32 6.74
C PHE A 28 -26.55 -10.89 7.96
N ASP A 29 -26.68 -10.09 9.01
CA ASP A 29 -27.49 -10.41 10.19
C ASP A 29 -28.96 -10.23 9.83
N THR A 30 -29.72 -11.31 9.79
CA THR A 30 -31.12 -11.31 9.36
C THR A 30 -32.07 -10.73 10.42
N ILE A 31 -31.64 -10.66 11.69
CA ILE A 31 -32.41 -10.05 12.78
C ILE A 31 -32.18 -8.54 12.79
N HIS A 32 -30.92 -8.10 12.88
CA HIS A 32 -30.57 -6.66 12.89
C HIS A 32 -30.62 -6.01 11.51
N LYS A 33 -30.84 -6.79 10.43
CA LYS A 33 -30.87 -6.34 9.02
C LYS A 33 -29.62 -5.51 8.63
N ALA A 34 -28.46 -5.90 9.15
CA ALA A 34 -27.20 -5.21 8.95
C ALA A 34 -26.11 -6.13 8.38
N ARG A 35 -25.16 -5.54 7.67
CA ARG A 35 -23.95 -6.25 7.25
C ARG A 35 -22.95 -6.25 8.39
N VAL A 36 -22.32 -7.42 8.64
CA VAL A 36 -21.35 -7.63 9.72
C VAL A 36 -20.13 -8.38 9.19
N ALA A 37 -19.03 -8.27 9.89
CA ALA A 37 -17.89 -9.16 9.73
C ALA A 37 -18.03 -10.30 10.75
N LEU A 38 -17.89 -11.54 10.28
CA LEU A 38 -17.85 -12.71 11.14
C LEU A 38 -16.45 -13.30 11.14
N LYS A 39 -15.81 -13.32 12.28
CA LYS A 39 -14.54 -14.02 12.50
C LYS A 39 -14.86 -15.40 13.06
N ILE A 40 -14.37 -16.42 12.36
CA ILE A 40 -14.61 -17.82 12.69
C ILE A 40 -13.25 -18.48 12.89
N PRO A 41 -12.87 -18.77 14.14
CA PRO A 41 -11.64 -19.47 14.45
C PRO A 41 -11.55 -20.84 13.77
N LYS A 42 -10.32 -21.23 13.42
CA LYS A 42 -10.01 -22.55 12.88
C LYS A 42 -9.55 -23.48 13.99
N PRO A 43 -9.96 -24.74 13.99
CA PRO A 43 -9.38 -25.72 14.90
C PRO A 43 -7.86 -25.78 14.73
N ALA A 44 -7.12 -25.59 15.79
CA ALA A 44 -5.67 -25.71 15.79
C ALA A 44 -5.23 -26.52 17.01
N ARG A 45 -4.21 -27.41 16.84
CA ARG A 45 -3.78 -28.38 17.86
C ARG A 45 -3.38 -27.74 19.21
N ASN A 46 -2.99 -26.45 19.20
CA ASN A 46 -2.45 -25.76 20.38
C ASN A 46 -3.30 -24.57 20.83
N ILE A 47 -4.55 -24.45 20.38
CA ILE A 47 -5.45 -23.35 20.69
C ILE A 47 -6.77 -23.94 21.16
N SER A 48 -7.13 -23.59 22.38
CA SER A 48 -8.38 -24.02 23.00
C SER A 48 -9.51 -23.01 22.73
N ASN A 49 -10.75 -23.46 22.96
CA ASN A 49 -11.90 -22.55 22.95
C ASN A 49 -11.75 -21.44 24.02
N ASP A 50 -11.11 -21.75 25.14
CA ASP A 50 -10.87 -20.80 26.22
C ASP A 50 -9.93 -19.66 25.80
N ASP A 51 -8.95 -19.94 24.90
CA ASP A 51 -8.10 -18.88 24.34
C ASP A 51 -8.92 -17.87 23.51
N PHE A 52 -9.92 -18.34 22.76
CA PHE A 52 -10.82 -17.48 21.99
C PHE A 52 -11.85 -16.75 22.88
N LEU A 53 -12.35 -17.39 23.91
CA LEU A 53 -13.21 -16.74 24.91
C LEU A 53 -12.46 -15.62 25.62
N HIS A 54 -11.19 -15.86 25.99
CA HIS A 54 -10.34 -14.83 26.58
C HIS A 54 -10.12 -13.63 25.63
N GLU A 55 -9.89 -13.88 24.33
CA GLU A 55 -9.78 -12.83 23.30
C GLU A 55 -11.05 -11.95 23.29
N VAL A 56 -12.23 -12.59 23.27
CA VAL A 56 -13.51 -11.88 23.28
C VAL A 56 -13.68 -11.08 24.58
N GLN A 57 -13.34 -11.64 25.74
CA GLN A 57 -13.43 -10.95 27.03
C GLN A 57 -12.54 -9.70 27.05
N VAL A 58 -11.31 -9.81 26.54
CA VAL A 58 -10.39 -8.67 26.42
C VAL A 58 -10.97 -7.63 25.45
N ALA A 59 -11.42 -8.05 24.26
CA ALA A 59 -11.96 -7.13 23.26
C ALA A 59 -13.24 -6.42 23.74
N THR A 60 -14.12 -7.11 24.46
CA THR A 60 -15.36 -6.52 25.00
C THR A 60 -15.15 -5.59 26.18
N SER A 61 -14.04 -5.73 26.91
CA SER A 61 -13.68 -4.81 28.01
C SER A 61 -13.18 -3.44 27.51
N LEU A 62 -12.81 -3.33 26.23
CA LEU A 62 -12.25 -2.12 25.62
C LEU A 62 -13.32 -1.35 24.84
N VAL A 63 -13.79 -0.24 25.38
CA VAL A 63 -14.79 0.64 24.75
C VAL A 63 -14.13 1.96 24.35
N HIS A 64 -13.77 2.09 23.06
CA HIS A 64 -13.10 3.27 22.55
C HIS A 64 -13.40 3.47 21.04
N PRO A 65 -13.56 4.72 20.54
CA PRO A 65 -13.90 4.96 19.13
C PRO A 65 -12.88 4.41 18.12
N ASN A 66 -11.63 4.18 18.54
CA ASN A 66 -10.57 3.62 17.70
C ASN A 66 -10.22 2.16 18.05
N ILE A 67 -11.13 1.45 18.70
CA ILE A 67 -11.07 0.00 18.93
C ILE A 67 -12.32 -0.62 18.33
N LEU A 68 -12.17 -1.74 17.62
CA LEU A 68 -13.28 -2.44 16.99
C LEU A 68 -14.07 -3.19 18.06
N ALA A 69 -15.34 -2.82 18.20
CA ALA A 69 -16.23 -3.46 19.17
C ALA A 69 -16.66 -4.85 18.68
N VAL A 70 -16.68 -5.81 19.59
CA VAL A 70 -17.35 -7.10 19.40
C VAL A 70 -18.85 -6.87 19.65
N MET A 71 -19.66 -7.16 18.64
CA MET A 71 -21.13 -7.03 18.71
C MET A 71 -21.78 -8.26 19.33
N ASN A 72 -21.25 -9.42 19.04
CA ASN A 72 -21.71 -10.70 19.58
C ASN A 72 -20.63 -11.76 19.46
N ALA A 73 -20.58 -12.70 20.39
CA ALA A 73 -19.75 -13.89 20.31
C ALA A 73 -20.53 -15.06 20.91
N SER A 74 -20.64 -16.16 20.16
CA SER A 74 -21.40 -17.32 20.59
C SER A 74 -20.97 -18.57 19.82
N PHE A 75 -21.21 -19.71 20.41
CA PHE A 75 -21.22 -20.98 19.70
C PHE A 75 -22.54 -21.11 18.92
N ILE A 76 -22.42 -21.30 17.61
CA ILE A 76 -23.56 -21.52 16.70
C ILE A 76 -23.23 -22.78 15.92
N ASP A 77 -24.03 -23.80 16.10
CA ASP A 77 -23.74 -25.16 15.62
C ASP A 77 -22.35 -25.60 16.14
N GLU A 78 -21.46 -26.02 15.28
CA GLU A 78 -20.11 -26.44 15.59
C GLU A 78 -19.05 -25.27 15.59
N TYR A 79 -19.51 -24.04 15.30
CA TYR A 79 -18.60 -22.89 15.10
C TYR A 79 -18.64 -21.92 16.27
N PHE A 80 -17.47 -21.49 16.72
CA PHE A 80 -17.37 -20.29 17.53
C PHE A 80 -17.38 -19.08 16.58
N VAL A 81 -18.35 -18.20 16.73
CA VAL A 81 -18.60 -17.08 15.82
C VAL A 81 -18.47 -15.76 16.57
N ILE A 82 -17.57 -14.89 16.13
CA ILE A 82 -17.40 -13.54 16.66
C ILE A 82 -17.93 -12.56 15.59
N ALA A 83 -18.99 -11.84 15.92
CA ALA A 83 -19.59 -10.84 15.04
C ALA A 83 -19.09 -9.43 15.41
N MET A 84 -18.66 -8.69 14.42
CA MET A 84 -18.08 -7.34 14.55
C MET A 84 -18.67 -6.41 13.49
N GLU A 85 -18.49 -5.10 13.68
CA GLU A 85 -18.80 -4.11 12.65
C GLU A 85 -18.01 -4.40 11.36
N LEU A 86 -18.64 -4.23 10.21
CA LEU A 86 -18.00 -4.40 8.92
C LEU A 86 -17.40 -3.07 8.43
N GLY A 87 -16.10 -2.97 8.40
CA GLY A 87 -15.39 -1.84 7.80
C GLY A 87 -15.28 -1.92 6.28
N GLU A 88 -14.71 -0.89 5.68
CA GLU A 88 -14.53 -0.78 4.23
C GLU A 88 -13.30 -1.56 3.74
N GLU A 89 -12.18 -1.43 4.43
CA GLU A 89 -10.89 -2.03 4.06
C GLU A 89 -9.93 -2.06 5.26
N SER A 90 -8.86 -2.85 5.17
CA SER A 90 -7.76 -2.77 6.13
C SER A 90 -6.86 -1.56 5.85
N LEU A 91 -6.09 -1.11 6.87
CA LEU A 91 -5.05 -0.11 6.66
C LEU A 91 -3.97 -0.63 5.70
N ALA A 92 -3.71 -1.95 5.66
CA ALA A 92 -2.79 -2.56 4.70
C ALA A 92 -3.25 -2.29 3.26
N ASP A 93 -4.52 -2.55 2.94
CA ASP A 93 -5.11 -2.26 1.62
C ASP A 93 -5.10 -0.75 1.31
N ARG A 94 -5.38 0.05 2.34
CA ARG A 94 -5.37 1.52 2.22
C ARG A 94 -3.98 2.06 1.89
N LEU A 95 -2.92 1.46 2.43
CA LEU A 95 -1.52 1.84 2.19
C LEU A 95 -1.03 1.49 0.78
N LEU A 96 -1.69 0.59 0.06
CA LEU A 96 -1.39 0.30 -1.35
C LEU A 96 -1.74 1.47 -2.29
N ARG A 97 -2.54 2.42 -1.82
CA ARG A 97 -2.99 3.58 -2.59
C ARG A 97 -2.39 4.88 -2.05
N ARG A 98 -2.31 5.88 -2.94
CA ARG A 98 -1.80 7.20 -2.55
C ARG A 98 -2.71 7.84 -1.49
N MET A 99 -2.10 8.39 -0.45
CA MET A 99 -2.78 9.06 0.65
C MET A 99 -2.16 10.43 0.92
N SER A 100 -3.00 11.45 1.13
CA SER A 100 -2.55 12.78 1.51
C SER A 100 -1.90 12.74 2.91
N THR A 101 -1.02 13.70 3.20
CA THR A 101 -0.38 13.75 4.52
C THR A 101 -1.38 14.07 5.63
N ASP A 102 -2.39 14.91 5.35
CA ASP A 102 -3.41 15.25 6.34
C ASP A 102 -4.25 14.03 6.73
N LYS A 103 -4.64 13.22 5.72
CA LYS A 103 -5.32 11.94 5.97
C LYS A 103 -4.43 10.95 6.72
N ALA A 104 -3.13 10.86 6.37
CA ALA A 104 -2.18 10.02 7.09
C ALA A 104 -2.00 10.47 8.56
N LEU A 105 -1.94 11.78 8.81
CA LEU A 105 -1.87 12.32 10.17
C LEU A 105 -3.14 12.07 10.99
N GLU A 106 -4.30 12.06 10.34
CA GLU A 106 -5.57 11.72 10.98
C GLU A 106 -5.64 10.24 11.36
N LEU A 107 -5.28 9.34 10.44
CA LEU A 107 -5.23 7.91 10.73
C LEU A 107 -4.15 7.55 11.74
N ALA A 108 -2.98 8.21 11.71
CA ALA A 108 -1.91 8.03 12.69
C ALA A 108 -2.36 8.42 14.10
N ASP A 109 -3.08 9.54 14.24
CA ASP A 109 -3.65 9.98 15.51
C ASP A 109 -4.58 8.93 16.12
N GLN A 110 -5.48 8.39 15.29
CA GLN A 110 -6.43 7.37 15.69
C GLN A 110 -5.76 6.04 16.04
N ALA A 111 -4.73 5.63 15.23
CA ALA A 111 -3.98 4.41 15.49
C ALA A 111 -3.28 4.45 16.85
N ILE A 112 -2.63 5.60 17.18
CA ILE A 112 -1.95 5.77 18.45
C ILE A 112 -2.97 5.85 19.58
N ALA A 113 -4.10 6.56 19.40
CA ALA A 113 -5.14 6.74 20.42
C ALA A 113 -5.75 5.39 20.85
N GLY A 114 -6.10 4.53 19.88
CA GLY A 114 -6.64 3.19 20.18
C GLY A 114 -5.66 2.33 20.98
N LEU A 115 -4.38 2.32 20.58
CA LEU A 115 -3.35 1.57 21.31
C LEU A 115 -3.05 2.20 22.69
N ALA A 116 -3.06 3.53 22.80
CA ALA A 116 -2.86 4.21 24.07
C ALA A 116 -3.94 3.81 25.08
N TYR A 117 -5.21 3.78 24.66
CA TYR A 117 -6.31 3.34 25.50
C TYR A 117 -6.16 1.87 25.97
N ALA A 118 -5.73 0.97 25.09
CA ALA A 118 -5.44 -0.41 25.48
C ALA A 118 -4.33 -0.48 26.55
N HIS A 119 -3.26 0.30 26.37
CA HIS A 119 -2.14 0.34 27.32
C HIS A 119 -2.53 0.98 28.68
N GLU A 120 -3.45 1.95 28.70
CA GLU A 120 -4.05 2.48 29.93
C GLU A 120 -4.79 1.38 30.71
N ASN A 121 -5.48 0.51 29.99
CA ASN A 121 -6.17 -0.66 30.53
C ASN A 121 -5.25 -1.88 30.77
N LYS A 122 -3.92 -1.69 30.72
CA LYS A 122 -2.90 -2.74 30.98
C LYS A 122 -2.91 -3.90 29.98
N ILE A 123 -3.42 -3.70 28.78
CA ILE A 123 -3.49 -4.70 27.72
C ILE A 123 -2.36 -4.45 26.72
N ILE A 124 -1.53 -5.48 26.49
CA ILE A 124 -0.52 -5.52 25.43
C ILE A 124 -1.13 -6.24 24.23
N HIS A 125 -1.08 -5.63 23.05
CA HIS A 125 -1.71 -6.17 21.84
C HIS A 125 -0.93 -7.31 21.20
N CYS A 126 0.39 -7.18 21.09
CA CYS A 126 1.35 -8.14 20.52
C CYS A 126 1.21 -8.48 19.04
N ASP A 127 0.27 -7.90 18.30
CA ASP A 127 0.12 -8.11 16.85
C ASP A 127 -0.23 -6.80 16.14
N ILE A 128 0.51 -5.73 16.43
CA ILE A 128 0.32 -4.42 15.79
C ILE A 128 0.90 -4.45 14.37
N LYS A 129 0.00 -4.42 13.38
CA LYS A 129 0.32 -4.37 11.95
C LYS A 129 -0.81 -3.71 11.16
N PRO A 130 -0.61 -3.25 9.93
CA PRO A 130 -1.64 -2.56 9.16
C PRO A 130 -2.91 -3.39 8.90
N GLU A 131 -2.79 -4.71 8.84
CA GLU A 131 -3.90 -5.64 8.64
C GLU A 131 -4.91 -5.60 9.80
N ASN A 132 -4.43 -5.30 11.02
CA ASN A 132 -5.23 -5.25 12.25
C ASN A 132 -5.80 -3.85 12.54
N TYR A 133 -5.70 -2.93 11.60
CA TYR A 133 -6.39 -1.64 11.62
C TYR A 133 -7.44 -1.60 10.51
N ILE A 134 -8.69 -1.43 10.85
CA ILE A 134 -9.81 -1.41 9.91
C ILE A 134 -10.29 0.03 9.71
N VAL A 135 -10.42 0.43 8.44
CA VAL A 135 -10.91 1.75 8.01
C VAL A 135 -12.42 1.66 7.80
N PHE A 136 -13.14 2.61 8.39
CA PHE A 136 -14.58 2.79 8.28
C PHE A 136 -14.92 4.06 7.49
N PRO A 137 -16.21 4.26 7.11
CA PRO A 137 -16.68 5.51 6.52
C PRO A 137 -16.25 6.75 7.32
N GLY A 138 -15.97 7.85 6.65
CA GLY A 138 -15.49 9.07 7.30
C GLY A 138 -14.02 9.03 7.76
N ASN A 139 -13.24 8.02 7.34
CA ASN A 139 -11.85 7.79 7.76
C ASN A 139 -11.69 7.45 9.25
N GLN A 140 -12.70 6.87 9.85
CA GLN A 140 -12.56 6.31 11.19
C GLN A 140 -11.67 5.07 11.12
N LEU A 141 -10.69 4.97 12.03
CA LEU A 141 -9.78 3.83 12.12
C LEU A 141 -10.00 3.11 13.43
N LYS A 142 -10.16 1.79 13.38
CA LYS A 142 -10.34 0.96 14.57
C LYS A 142 -9.31 -0.17 14.60
N LEU A 143 -8.66 -0.36 15.74
CA LEU A 143 -7.75 -1.47 16.02
C LEU A 143 -8.56 -2.71 16.39
N THR A 144 -8.21 -3.86 15.82
CA THR A 144 -8.87 -5.16 16.03
C THR A 144 -7.88 -6.22 16.47
N ASP A 145 -8.37 -7.42 16.76
CA ASP A 145 -7.58 -8.61 17.09
C ASP A 145 -6.79 -8.52 18.40
N PHE A 146 -7.47 -8.01 19.45
CA PHE A 146 -6.98 -8.06 20.83
C PHE A 146 -7.01 -9.50 21.36
N GLY A 147 -6.04 -9.84 22.20
CA GLY A 147 -6.02 -11.14 22.89
C GLY A 147 -5.13 -12.21 22.28
N PHE A 148 -4.64 -12.02 21.06
CA PHE A 148 -3.72 -12.97 20.41
C PHE A 148 -2.30 -13.00 20.99
N ALA A 149 -1.99 -12.23 22.03
CA ALA A 149 -0.65 -12.15 22.61
C ALA A 149 -0.06 -13.53 22.94
N LYS A 150 -0.83 -14.39 23.61
CA LYS A 150 -0.41 -15.77 23.97
C LYS A 150 -0.38 -16.68 22.76
N ILE A 151 -1.33 -16.53 21.84
CA ILE A 151 -1.49 -17.35 20.64
C ILE A 151 -0.40 -17.02 19.63
N SER A 152 -0.13 -15.73 19.38
CA SER A 152 0.94 -15.29 18.47
C SER A 152 2.32 -15.78 18.91
N LEU A 153 2.62 -15.76 20.21
CA LEU A 153 3.89 -16.26 20.75
C LEU A 153 4.03 -17.79 20.60
N ARG A 154 2.94 -18.54 20.74
CA ARG A 154 2.93 -20.00 20.50
C ARG A 154 3.08 -20.33 19.03
N THR A 155 2.42 -19.59 18.15
CA THR A 155 2.46 -19.81 16.70
C THR A 155 3.81 -19.42 16.11
N LEU A 156 4.45 -18.34 16.57
CA LEU A 156 5.81 -17.95 16.17
C LEU A 156 6.84 -19.04 16.51
N LYS A 157 6.70 -19.71 17.66
CA LYS A 157 7.56 -20.84 18.03
C LYS A 157 7.31 -22.10 17.18
N ALA A 158 6.10 -22.27 16.66
CA ALA A 158 5.69 -23.50 15.97
C ALA A 158 5.86 -23.46 14.44
N SER A 159 5.70 -22.31 13.80
CA SER A 159 5.59 -22.24 12.33
C SER A 159 6.70 -21.49 11.61
N GLY A 160 7.52 -20.70 12.29
CA GLY A 160 8.54 -19.87 11.61
C GLY A 160 8.01 -18.90 10.55
N SER A 161 6.71 -18.89 10.31
CA SER A 161 6.02 -18.18 9.20
C SER A 161 4.98 -17.18 9.69
N GLY A 162 5.31 -16.35 10.69
CA GLY A 162 4.55 -15.14 10.99
C GLY A 162 5.09 -13.96 10.16
N THR A 163 4.28 -12.95 9.90
CA THR A 163 4.75 -11.71 9.29
C THR A 163 5.74 -11.03 10.23
N ILE A 164 7.02 -11.39 10.10
CA ILE A 164 8.14 -10.95 10.95
C ILE A 164 8.34 -9.43 10.84
N ASP A 165 7.79 -8.84 9.81
CA ASP A 165 8.01 -7.45 9.35
C ASP A 165 7.74 -6.36 10.41
N TYR A 166 6.84 -6.62 11.38
CA TYR A 166 6.44 -5.64 12.40
C TYR A 166 6.78 -6.06 13.83
N ILE A 167 7.38 -7.24 14.02
CA ILE A 167 7.63 -7.80 15.36
C ILE A 167 8.83 -7.10 16.02
N ALA A 168 8.65 -6.67 17.27
CA ALA A 168 9.76 -6.15 18.05
C ALA A 168 10.77 -7.25 18.43
N PRO A 169 12.09 -6.95 18.49
CA PRO A 169 13.13 -7.95 18.78
C PRO A 169 12.88 -8.73 20.07
N GLU A 170 12.53 -8.05 21.15
CA GLU A 170 12.25 -8.68 22.46
C GLU A 170 10.97 -9.53 22.41
N GLN A 171 9.99 -9.17 21.57
CA GLN A 171 8.78 -9.97 21.38
C GLN A 171 9.11 -11.27 20.63
N ALA A 172 9.98 -11.21 19.61
CA ALA A 172 10.46 -12.39 18.91
C ALA A 172 11.19 -13.35 19.85
N MET A 173 11.85 -12.83 20.90
CA MET A 173 12.48 -13.60 21.98
C MET A 173 11.48 -14.11 23.04
N GLY A 174 10.18 -13.90 22.86
CA GLY A 174 9.13 -14.35 23.78
C GLY A 174 8.93 -13.47 25.01
N ARG A 175 9.40 -12.23 25.01
CA ARG A 175 9.32 -11.27 26.12
C ARG A 175 8.56 -9.99 25.72
N PRO A 176 7.28 -10.08 25.33
CA PRO A 176 6.50 -8.92 24.91
C PRO A 176 6.32 -7.91 26.06
N LYS A 177 6.37 -6.64 25.70
CA LYS A 177 6.18 -5.49 26.60
C LYS A 177 5.31 -4.44 25.93
N PHE A 178 4.85 -3.43 26.65
CA PHE A 178 4.19 -2.25 26.06
C PHE A 178 5.07 -1.57 25.00
N GLN A 179 6.39 -1.58 25.20
CA GLN A 179 7.36 -1.05 24.27
C GLN A 179 7.44 -1.85 22.96
N SER A 180 7.03 -3.11 22.96
CA SER A 180 6.97 -3.94 21.74
C SER A 180 5.86 -3.45 20.81
N ASP A 181 4.67 -3.15 21.32
CA ASP A 181 3.60 -2.56 20.56
C ASP A 181 3.96 -1.16 20.04
N VAL A 182 4.68 -0.37 20.86
CA VAL A 182 5.20 0.94 20.45
C VAL A 182 6.13 0.82 19.25
N PHE A 183 7.01 -0.19 19.25
CA PHE A 183 7.92 -0.47 18.14
C PHE A 183 7.14 -0.82 16.86
N SER A 184 6.22 -1.78 16.96
CA SER A 184 5.40 -2.24 15.84
C SER A 184 4.57 -1.10 15.26
N LEU A 185 3.94 -0.28 16.12
CA LEU A 185 3.22 0.93 15.69
C LEU A 185 4.16 1.95 15.03
N GLY A 186 5.38 2.11 15.55
CA GLY A 186 6.42 2.94 14.92
C GLY A 186 6.70 2.54 13.48
N LEU A 187 6.82 1.23 13.18
CA LEU A 187 6.99 0.70 11.82
C LEU A 187 5.75 0.95 10.94
N VAL A 188 4.53 0.77 11.48
CA VAL A 188 3.28 1.10 10.77
C VAL A 188 3.27 2.57 10.37
N LEU A 189 3.58 3.47 11.29
CA LEU A 189 3.64 4.91 11.02
C LEU A 189 4.75 5.27 10.04
N TYR A 190 5.92 4.66 10.17
CA TYR A 190 6.99 4.85 9.20
C TYR A 190 6.52 4.48 7.79
N ARG A 191 5.95 3.28 7.60
CA ARG A 191 5.39 2.84 6.31
C ARG A 191 4.30 3.78 5.79
N MET A 192 3.42 4.27 6.67
CA MET A 192 2.34 5.19 6.31
C MET A 192 2.85 6.51 5.74
N PHE A 193 3.93 7.05 6.28
CA PHE A 193 4.49 8.33 5.84
C PHE A 193 5.56 8.21 4.76
N SER A 194 6.43 7.21 4.83
CA SER A 194 7.48 6.97 3.83
C SER A 194 6.96 6.24 2.59
N GLY A 195 5.94 5.39 2.75
CA GLY A 195 5.45 4.45 1.73
C GLY A 195 6.33 3.21 1.58
N LYS A 196 7.30 3.02 2.48
CA LYS A 196 8.21 1.86 2.52
C LYS A 196 8.24 1.29 3.92
N LEU A 197 8.27 -0.03 4.03
CA LEU A 197 8.53 -0.71 5.29
C LEU A 197 10.06 -0.79 5.46
N PRO A 198 10.60 -0.37 6.62
CA PRO A 198 12.02 -0.53 6.88
C PRO A 198 12.38 -1.99 7.10
N GLU A 199 13.61 -2.33 6.71
CA GLU A 199 14.18 -3.67 6.91
C GLU A 199 15.20 -3.65 8.05
N TRP A 200 15.41 -4.82 8.66
CA TRP A 200 16.47 -5.01 9.63
C TRP A 200 17.84 -4.63 9.03
N PRO A 201 18.74 -3.98 9.75
CA PRO A 201 18.76 -3.69 11.20
C PRO A 201 18.13 -2.32 11.60
N PHE A 202 17.25 -1.72 10.82
CA PHE A 202 16.56 -0.47 11.12
C PHE A 202 17.50 0.74 11.34
N SER A 203 18.63 0.74 10.64
CA SER A 203 19.63 1.83 10.72
C SER A 203 19.10 3.11 10.11
N TRP A 204 19.14 4.20 10.87
CA TRP A 204 18.68 5.50 10.39
C TRP A 204 19.79 6.22 9.60
N PRO A 205 19.53 6.87 8.43
CA PRO A 205 18.24 7.00 7.75
C PRO A 205 17.82 5.74 6.99
N MET A 206 16.57 5.30 7.20
CA MET A 206 16.02 4.12 6.54
C MET A 206 15.46 4.43 5.15
N ILE A 207 15.16 3.38 4.36
CA ILE A 207 14.56 3.50 3.03
C ILE A 207 13.28 4.35 3.06
N GLY A 208 13.19 5.37 2.19
CA GLY A 208 12.04 6.28 2.15
C GLY A 208 12.10 7.45 3.15
N ASN A 209 13.23 7.63 3.88
CA ASN A 209 13.40 8.71 4.84
C ASN A 209 13.17 10.12 4.25
N ASP A 210 13.63 10.40 3.03
CA ASP A 210 13.43 11.70 2.39
C ASP A 210 11.95 12.03 2.20
N ARG A 211 11.17 11.03 1.82
CA ARG A 211 9.73 11.17 1.70
C ARG A 211 9.06 11.37 3.06
N LEU A 212 9.48 10.62 4.08
CA LEU A 212 9.04 10.81 5.46
C LEU A 212 9.29 12.26 5.90
N MET A 213 10.55 12.71 5.82
CA MET A 213 10.96 14.06 6.22
C MET A 213 10.22 15.16 5.47
N SER A 214 10.01 14.99 4.16
CA SER A 214 9.26 15.96 3.35
C SER A 214 7.78 16.06 3.73
N ARG A 215 7.18 14.96 4.22
CA ARG A 215 5.76 14.88 4.60
C ARG A 215 5.49 15.41 6.00
N ILE A 216 6.28 15.04 6.96
CA ILE A 216 5.97 15.29 8.38
C ILE A 216 7.00 16.16 9.10
N GLY A 217 8.14 16.40 8.51
CA GLY A 217 9.22 17.21 9.10
C GLY A 217 9.99 16.49 10.20
N PRO A 218 11.07 17.14 10.72
CA PRO A 218 12.01 16.50 11.64
C PRO A 218 11.38 16.16 13.01
N ASP A 219 10.54 17.02 13.55
CA ASP A 219 9.98 16.85 14.90
C ASP A 219 9.09 15.59 14.98
N LEU A 220 8.21 15.39 13.99
CA LEU A 220 7.35 14.21 13.98
C LEU A 220 8.11 12.96 13.54
N ALA A 221 9.11 13.09 12.66
CA ALA A 221 10.02 12.01 12.32
C ALA A 221 10.81 11.52 13.54
N ALA A 222 11.20 12.43 14.45
CA ALA A 222 11.87 12.08 15.71
C ALA A 222 10.97 11.24 16.64
N VAL A 223 9.66 11.50 16.67
CA VAL A 223 8.71 10.65 17.42
C VAL A 223 8.72 9.23 16.90
N ILE A 224 8.64 9.05 15.58
CA ILE A 224 8.67 7.73 14.94
C ILE A 224 10.04 7.07 15.17
N ARG A 225 11.13 7.80 14.96
CA ARG A 225 12.50 7.30 15.17
C ARG A 225 12.70 6.77 16.59
N ARG A 226 12.17 7.47 17.62
CA ARG A 226 12.23 7.00 19.00
C ARG A 226 11.43 5.72 19.20
N ALA A 227 10.24 5.62 18.63
CA ALA A 227 9.41 4.43 18.75
C ALA A 227 10.09 3.15 18.23
N ILE A 228 10.89 3.26 17.14
CA ILE A 228 11.55 2.12 16.49
C ILE A 228 13.02 1.91 16.91
N LYS A 229 13.43 2.43 18.07
CA LYS A 229 14.72 2.09 18.65
C LYS A 229 14.81 0.60 18.96
N LEU A 230 15.99 -0.01 18.79
CA LEU A 230 16.17 -1.45 19.02
C LEU A 230 16.05 -1.81 20.50
N ASP A 231 16.66 -1.00 21.38
CA ASP A 231 16.49 -1.17 22.82
C ASP A 231 15.13 -0.64 23.29
N PRO A 232 14.30 -1.49 23.92
CA PRO A 232 13.02 -1.07 24.51
C PRO A 232 13.14 0.09 25.51
N ALA A 233 14.26 0.19 26.23
CA ALA A 233 14.50 1.26 27.22
C ALA A 233 14.59 2.65 26.57
N ASP A 234 15.06 2.74 25.33
CA ASP A 234 15.19 3.98 24.56
C ASP A 234 13.86 4.45 23.94
N ARG A 235 12.85 3.57 23.92
CA ARG A 235 11.53 3.86 23.35
C ARG A 235 10.66 4.68 24.29
N TYR A 236 9.42 4.90 23.91
CA TYR A 236 8.35 5.32 24.83
C TYR A 236 7.96 4.13 25.72
N LYS A 237 7.74 4.37 27.01
CA LYS A 237 7.35 3.33 27.97
C LYS A 237 6.08 2.59 27.57
N ASN A 238 5.15 3.29 26.89
CA ASN A 238 3.89 2.77 26.38
C ASN A 238 3.33 3.72 25.29
N ALA A 239 2.20 3.35 24.68
CA ALA A 239 1.54 4.16 23.66
C ALA A 239 0.96 5.48 24.21
N VAL A 240 0.65 5.57 25.52
CA VAL A 240 0.18 6.81 26.15
C VAL A 240 1.24 7.89 26.09
N GLN A 241 2.49 7.53 26.45
CA GLN A 241 3.62 8.45 26.36
C GLN A 241 3.92 8.85 24.89
N MET A 242 3.83 7.88 23.98
CA MET A 242 3.98 8.14 22.55
C MET A 242 2.90 9.09 22.02
N TYR A 243 1.64 8.90 22.44
CA TYR A 243 0.52 9.75 22.04
C TYR A 243 0.67 11.18 22.50
N ALA A 244 1.08 11.38 23.75
CA ALA A 244 1.38 12.72 24.29
C ALA A 244 2.47 13.43 23.45
N ALA A 245 3.57 12.73 23.13
CA ALA A 245 4.64 13.26 22.29
C ALA A 245 4.16 13.57 20.86
N PHE A 246 3.37 12.67 20.26
CA PHE A 246 2.80 12.85 18.92
C PHE A 246 1.88 14.07 18.86
N ARG A 247 0.94 14.21 19.79
CA ARG A 247 0.01 15.35 19.83
C ARG A 247 0.72 16.68 19.96
N LYS A 248 1.77 16.75 20.80
CA LYS A 248 2.58 17.97 20.99
C LYS A 248 3.18 18.49 19.68
N VAL A 249 3.61 17.59 18.79
CA VAL A 249 4.29 17.99 17.53
C VAL A 249 3.37 17.98 16.30
N LYS A 250 2.23 17.29 16.36
CA LYS A 250 1.26 17.19 15.24
C LYS A 250 0.73 18.56 14.79
N ALA A 251 0.40 19.42 15.74
CA ALA A 251 -0.10 20.77 15.45
C ALA A 251 0.95 21.59 14.71
N LYS A 252 2.21 21.52 15.14
CA LYS A 252 3.35 22.19 14.49
C LYS A 252 3.62 21.66 13.08
N ALA A 253 3.54 20.36 12.86
CA ALA A 253 3.68 19.75 11.54
C ALA A 253 2.58 20.21 10.57
N ARG A 254 1.32 20.34 11.03
CA ARG A 254 0.22 20.88 10.22
C ARG A 254 0.40 22.35 9.88
N SER A 255 0.80 23.21 10.84
CA SER A 255 0.99 24.63 10.61
C SER A 255 2.16 24.91 9.66
N SER A 256 3.32 24.28 9.86
CA SER A 256 4.48 24.39 8.97
C SER A 256 4.16 23.97 7.53
N ARG A 257 3.33 22.95 7.36
CA ARG A 257 2.89 22.51 6.04
C ARG A 257 1.92 23.48 5.38
N ARG A 258 0.96 24.05 6.15
CA ARG A 258 0.07 25.10 5.64
C ARG A 258 0.85 26.33 5.18
N MET A 259 1.86 26.75 5.95
CA MET A 259 2.76 27.86 5.57
C MET A 259 3.54 27.54 4.29
N ARG A 260 4.11 26.32 4.18
CA ARG A 260 4.82 25.88 2.95
C ARG A 260 3.89 25.78 1.75
N ALA A 261 2.66 25.34 1.93
CA ALA A 261 1.65 25.28 0.88
C ALA A 261 1.24 26.70 0.45
N ALA A 262 1.00 27.62 1.40
CA ALA A 262 0.69 29.02 1.12
C ALA A 262 1.86 29.75 0.41
N ALA A 263 3.11 29.45 0.79
CA ALA A 263 4.29 29.99 0.11
C ALA A 263 4.44 29.45 -1.33
N LYS A 264 4.04 28.18 -1.57
CA LYS A 264 3.99 27.60 -2.92
C LYS A 264 2.86 28.18 -3.79
N THR A 265 1.72 28.53 -3.20
CA THR A 265 0.60 29.12 -3.94
C THR A 265 0.84 30.59 -4.33
N LYS A 266 1.72 31.31 -3.62
CA LYS A 266 2.13 32.68 -4.00
C LYS A 266 2.99 32.75 -5.27
N LYS A 267 3.65 31.65 -5.69
CA LYS A 267 4.27 31.58 -7.02
C LYS A 267 3.21 31.11 -8.02
N ARG A 268 2.71 32.03 -8.87
CA ARG A 268 1.87 31.65 -10.02
C ARG A 268 2.55 30.49 -10.75
N PRO A 269 1.88 29.36 -10.95
CA PRO A 269 2.47 28.23 -11.67
C PRO A 269 2.85 28.72 -13.06
N SER A 270 4.08 28.45 -13.50
CA SER A 270 4.47 28.76 -14.86
C SER A 270 3.49 28.07 -15.82
N TRP A 271 3.17 28.72 -16.96
CA TRP A 271 2.27 28.16 -17.97
C TRP A 271 2.67 26.73 -18.36
N ARG A 272 3.97 26.42 -18.37
CA ARG A 272 4.55 25.09 -18.61
C ARG A 272 4.07 24.06 -17.58
N ARG A 273 3.99 24.41 -16.30
CA ARG A 273 3.46 23.51 -15.24
C ARG A 273 1.95 23.29 -15.37
N LEU A 274 1.21 24.27 -15.84
CA LEU A 274 -0.21 24.13 -16.11
C LEU A 274 -0.43 23.17 -17.28
N GLN A 275 0.34 23.32 -18.37
CA GLN A 275 0.32 22.42 -19.51
C GLN A 275 0.67 20.96 -19.13
N TRP A 276 1.67 20.75 -18.26
CA TRP A 276 2.02 19.43 -17.76
C TRP A 276 0.92 18.79 -16.92
N ARG A 277 0.23 19.55 -16.09
CA ARG A 277 -0.91 19.07 -15.31
C ARG A 277 -2.08 18.68 -16.20
N GLU A 278 -2.36 19.48 -17.21
CA GLU A 278 -3.42 19.18 -18.16
C GLU A 278 -3.13 17.92 -18.97
N PHE A 279 -1.92 17.79 -19.48
CA PHE A 279 -1.44 16.57 -20.11
C PHE A 279 -1.58 15.34 -19.20
N GLN A 280 -1.11 15.43 -17.96
CA GLN A 280 -1.24 14.33 -17.01
C GLN A 280 -2.70 13.99 -16.71
N ARG A 281 -3.60 14.98 -16.67
CA ARG A 281 -5.03 14.75 -16.46
C ARG A 281 -5.65 13.99 -17.64
N GLN A 282 -5.35 14.40 -18.86
CA GLN A 282 -5.90 13.82 -20.07
C GLN A 282 -5.37 12.39 -20.33
N PHE A 283 -4.06 12.18 -20.18
CA PHE A 283 -3.41 10.92 -20.53
C PHE A 283 -3.07 10.03 -19.33
N ARG A 284 -3.62 10.30 -18.15
CA ARG A 284 -3.33 9.55 -16.92
C ARG A 284 -3.68 8.06 -16.99
N LYS A 285 -4.72 7.70 -17.73
CA LYS A 285 -5.16 6.30 -17.86
C LYS A 285 -4.27 5.53 -18.81
N THR A 286 -3.81 6.15 -19.88
CA THR A 286 -3.06 5.53 -20.98
C THR A 286 -1.55 5.54 -20.74
N LEU A 287 -1.05 6.65 -20.18
CA LEU A 287 0.38 6.85 -19.92
C LEU A 287 0.58 7.05 -18.41
N ASP A 288 1.31 6.16 -17.78
CA ASP A 288 1.66 6.28 -16.36
C ASP A 288 2.84 7.24 -16.19
N THR A 289 2.58 8.56 -16.36
CA THR A 289 3.60 9.62 -16.32
C THR A 289 3.93 10.05 -14.89
N ARG A 290 4.44 9.12 -14.09
CA ARG A 290 4.77 9.37 -12.67
C ARG A 290 6.17 9.89 -12.42
N HIS A 291 7.02 9.83 -13.43
CA HIS A 291 8.40 10.29 -13.35
C HIS A 291 8.56 11.65 -13.97
N ASP A 292 9.57 12.38 -13.52
CA ASP A 292 9.98 13.63 -14.11
C ASP A 292 11.26 13.43 -14.94
N CYS A 293 11.34 14.09 -16.07
CA CYS A 293 12.55 14.09 -16.89
C CYS A 293 13.73 14.72 -16.11
N ARG A 294 14.88 14.06 -16.06
CA ARG A 294 16.07 14.55 -15.34
C ARG A 294 16.60 15.87 -15.89
N HIS A 295 16.28 16.21 -17.15
CA HIS A 295 16.77 17.45 -17.83
C HIS A 295 15.80 18.61 -17.72
N CYS A 296 14.49 18.41 -18.01
CA CYS A 296 13.53 19.50 -18.10
C CYS A 296 12.44 19.45 -17.02
N GLN A 297 12.44 18.43 -16.17
CA GLN A 297 11.46 18.19 -15.10
C GLN A 297 10.02 17.98 -15.59
N GLY A 298 9.83 17.77 -16.91
CA GLY A 298 8.51 17.45 -17.47
C GLY A 298 8.11 16.01 -17.21
N PRO A 299 6.79 15.70 -17.11
CA PRO A 299 6.30 14.38 -16.78
C PRO A 299 6.57 13.37 -17.89
N VAL A 300 7.16 12.23 -17.54
CA VAL A 300 7.48 11.14 -18.46
C VAL A 300 7.03 9.80 -17.91
N ALA A 301 6.66 8.87 -18.80
CA ALA A 301 6.42 7.48 -18.43
C ALA A 301 7.74 6.69 -18.51
N GLU A 302 7.87 5.67 -17.66
CA GLU A 302 9.04 4.77 -17.66
C GLU A 302 9.24 4.08 -19.03
N SER A 303 8.15 3.79 -19.72
CA SER A 303 8.14 3.14 -21.04
C SER A 303 8.59 4.03 -22.20
N MET A 304 8.63 5.36 -22.05
CA MET A 304 9.07 6.29 -23.08
C MET A 304 10.58 6.15 -23.34
N GLN A 305 10.98 6.17 -24.62
CA GLN A 305 12.40 6.14 -25.01
C GLN A 305 13.05 7.51 -24.88
N HIS A 306 12.30 8.55 -25.27
CA HIS A 306 12.75 9.94 -25.23
C HIS A 306 11.75 10.81 -24.49
N CYS A 307 12.25 11.90 -23.90
CA CYS A 307 11.40 12.87 -23.24
C CYS A 307 10.59 13.66 -24.29
N PRO A 308 9.25 13.65 -24.23
CA PRO A 308 8.43 14.36 -25.21
C PRO A 308 8.52 15.89 -25.10
N TRP A 309 9.08 16.41 -24.02
CA TRP A 309 9.20 17.84 -23.76
C TRP A 309 10.51 18.46 -24.24
N CYS A 310 11.64 17.76 -24.07
CA CYS A 310 12.97 18.26 -24.43
C CYS A 310 13.72 17.39 -25.42
N GLY A 311 13.17 16.26 -25.86
CA GLY A 311 13.77 15.37 -26.83
C GLY A 311 14.96 14.55 -26.36
N LYS A 312 15.42 14.72 -25.10
CA LYS A 312 16.55 13.94 -24.57
C LYS A 312 16.13 12.53 -24.20
N ASP A 313 17.10 11.64 -24.14
CA ASP A 313 16.85 10.23 -23.79
C ASP A 313 16.23 10.11 -22.38
N ASN A 314 15.31 9.18 -22.25
CA ASN A 314 14.69 8.82 -20.99
C ASN A 314 15.38 7.55 -20.48
N PRO A 315 16.35 7.67 -19.55
CA PRO A 315 17.17 6.55 -19.09
C PRO A 315 16.34 5.53 -18.30
N ALA A 316 16.90 4.36 -18.13
CA ALA A 316 16.37 3.33 -17.24
C ALA A 316 16.27 3.85 -15.78
N ARG A 317 15.36 3.28 -15.01
CA ARG A 317 15.04 3.76 -13.66
C ARG A 317 15.11 2.62 -12.64
N HIS A 318 16.31 2.10 -12.44
CA HIS A 318 16.56 0.98 -11.54
C HIS A 318 15.85 1.05 -10.20
N ALA A 319 16.27 2.00 -9.35
CA ALA A 319 15.74 2.17 -8.01
C ALA A 319 14.37 2.88 -7.98
N GLU A 320 13.94 3.48 -9.10
CA GLU A 320 12.71 4.27 -9.19
C GLU A 320 11.63 3.54 -10.01
N THR A 321 11.92 2.35 -10.55
CA THR A 321 10.92 1.59 -11.30
C THR A 321 9.73 1.25 -10.43
N GLN A 322 8.55 1.25 -11.04
CA GLN A 322 7.30 0.84 -10.38
C GLN A 322 6.94 -0.62 -10.69
N MET A 323 7.79 -1.29 -11.44
CA MET A 323 7.67 -2.70 -11.71
C MET A 323 8.47 -3.49 -10.66
N PRO A 324 8.00 -4.70 -10.32
CA PRO A 324 8.57 -5.46 -9.20
C PRO A 324 10.00 -5.94 -9.43
N ALA A 325 10.41 -6.10 -10.69
CA ALA A 325 11.75 -6.56 -11.06
C ALA A 325 12.38 -5.66 -12.13
N THR A 326 13.66 -5.84 -12.40
CA THR A 326 14.40 -5.13 -13.45
C THR A 326 15.05 -6.11 -14.45
N CYS A 327 15.11 -5.73 -15.72
CA CYS A 327 15.81 -6.51 -16.72
C CYS A 327 17.33 -6.44 -16.51
N PRO A 328 18.07 -7.55 -16.39
CA PRO A 328 19.51 -7.53 -16.17
C PRO A 328 20.31 -6.93 -17.33
N ARG A 329 19.74 -6.87 -18.55
CA ARG A 329 20.41 -6.33 -19.73
C ARG A 329 20.20 -4.84 -19.95
N CYS A 330 18.96 -4.33 -19.81
CA CYS A 330 18.65 -2.92 -20.09
C CYS A 330 18.17 -2.14 -18.86
N GLU A 331 18.12 -2.81 -17.72
CA GLU A 331 17.88 -2.23 -16.41
C GLU A 331 16.52 -1.52 -16.25
N ARG A 332 15.61 -1.70 -17.23
CA ARG A 332 14.23 -1.20 -17.17
C ARG A 332 13.36 -2.15 -16.39
N GLY A 333 12.34 -1.60 -15.74
CA GLY A 333 11.38 -2.37 -14.95
C GLY A 333 10.64 -3.42 -15.78
N VAL A 334 10.43 -4.60 -15.21
CA VAL A 334 9.69 -5.72 -15.77
C VAL A 334 8.71 -6.28 -14.75
N LYS A 335 7.65 -6.95 -15.21
CA LYS A 335 6.70 -7.62 -14.33
C LYS A 335 7.12 -9.06 -14.07
N THR A 336 6.75 -9.59 -12.92
CA THR A 336 7.07 -10.97 -12.49
C THR A 336 6.35 -12.06 -13.28
N ASP A 337 5.29 -11.69 -14.05
CA ASP A 337 4.56 -12.57 -14.95
C ASP A 337 5.06 -12.51 -16.39
N TRP A 338 6.13 -11.74 -16.69
CA TRP A 338 6.73 -11.67 -18.01
C TRP A 338 7.82 -12.70 -18.18
N HIS A 339 7.85 -13.33 -19.36
CA HIS A 339 8.88 -14.30 -19.75
C HIS A 339 10.10 -13.63 -20.39
N TYR A 340 9.89 -12.45 -21.01
CA TYR A 340 10.95 -11.72 -21.73
C TYR A 340 10.86 -10.23 -21.50
N CYS A 341 11.98 -9.54 -21.63
CA CYS A 341 11.99 -8.09 -21.55
C CYS A 341 11.24 -7.47 -22.73
N ALA A 342 10.24 -6.65 -22.44
CA ALA A 342 9.47 -5.93 -23.46
C ALA A 342 10.25 -4.81 -24.16
N TRP A 343 11.43 -4.44 -23.64
CA TRP A 343 12.18 -3.26 -24.04
C TRP A 343 13.38 -3.56 -24.90
N CYS A 344 14.19 -4.58 -24.61
CA CYS A 344 15.53 -4.79 -25.20
C CYS A 344 15.74 -6.14 -25.87
N PHE A 345 14.74 -7.00 -25.98
CA PHE A 345 14.93 -8.38 -26.46
C PHE A 345 15.97 -9.16 -25.61
N GLY A 346 15.94 -8.93 -24.29
CA GLY A 346 16.84 -9.59 -23.33
C GLY A 346 16.59 -11.09 -23.19
N PRO A 347 17.39 -11.77 -22.32
CA PRO A 347 17.20 -13.17 -22.00
C PRO A 347 15.80 -13.43 -21.45
N GLY A 348 15.37 -14.68 -21.47
CA GLY A 348 14.17 -15.10 -20.76
C GLY A 348 14.34 -14.90 -19.26
N PHE A 349 13.23 -14.75 -18.57
CA PHE A 349 13.17 -14.70 -17.10
C PHE A 349 12.54 -15.98 -16.59
N GLU A 350 12.96 -16.43 -15.44
CA GLU A 350 12.17 -17.35 -14.65
C GLU A 350 10.93 -16.62 -14.17
N VAL A 351 9.77 -17.20 -14.45
CA VAL A 351 8.48 -16.59 -14.12
C VAL A 351 8.16 -16.90 -12.68
N GLU A 352 8.13 -15.89 -11.83
CA GLU A 352 7.80 -16.07 -10.40
C GLU A 352 6.33 -16.45 -10.18
N THR A 353 5.46 -16.14 -11.14
CA THR A 353 4.04 -16.44 -11.04
C THR A 353 3.39 -16.60 -12.42
N THR A 354 2.52 -17.58 -12.54
CA THR A 354 1.65 -17.76 -13.72
C THR A 354 0.41 -16.85 -13.70
N ARG A 355 0.16 -16.17 -12.57
CA ARG A 355 -0.97 -15.26 -12.42
C ARG A 355 -0.75 -14.00 -13.24
N ARG A 356 -1.69 -13.70 -14.15
CA ARG A 356 -1.69 -12.47 -14.93
C ARG A 356 -2.16 -11.28 -14.08
N PHE A 357 -1.37 -10.21 -14.10
CA PHE A 357 -1.74 -8.98 -13.40
C PHE A 357 -2.35 -7.97 -14.37
N PRO A 358 -3.62 -7.55 -14.17
CA PRO A 358 -4.25 -6.54 -15.00
C PRO A 358 -3.49 -5.22 -14.88
N ASP A 359 -3.36 -4.51 -16.01
CA ASP A 359 -2.75 -3.19 -16.03
C ASP A 359 -3.57 -2.29 -16.96
N LYS A 360 -3.97 -1.14 -16.45
CA LYS A 360 -4.76 -0.15 -17.20
C LYS A 360 -4.04 0.41 -18.43
N ARG A 361 -2.72 0.20 -18.54
CA ARG A 361 -1.90 0.59 -19.70
C ARG A 361 -1.98 -0.39 -20.85
N TYR A 362 -2.56 -1.58 -20.67
CA TYR A 362 -2.74 -2.55 -21.73
C TYR A 362 -3.82 -2.07 -22.72
N THR A 363 -3.38 -1.56 -23.89
CA THR A 363 -4.24 -0.96 -24.91
C THR A 363 -4.18 -1.67 -26.26
N ALA A 364 -3.29 -2.65 -26.43
CA ALA A 364 -3.11 -3.40 -27.65
C ALA A 364 -2.95 -4.90 -27.34
N LYS A 365 -3.06 -5.73 -28.40
CA LYS A 365 -2.81 -7.18 -28.32
C LYS A 365 -1.60 -7.56 -29.19
N CYS A 366 -0.88 -8.60 -28.76
CA CYS A 366 0.19 -9.20 -29.55
C CYS A 366 -0.31 -9.64 -30.93
N SER A 367 0.48 -9.38 -31.98
CA SER A 367 0.15 -9.75 -33.33
C SER A 367 0.34 -11.24 -33.64
N ASN A 368 0.99 -11.99 -32.75
CA ASN A 368 1.13 -13.44 -32.88
C ASN A 368 -0.22 -14.09 -32.50
N GLU A 369 -0.81 -14.78 -33.47
CA GLU A 369 -2.13 -15.43 -33.35
C GLU A 369 -2.20 -16.47 -32.23
N ARG A 370 -1.09 -17.12 -31.92
CA ARG A 370 -0.98 -18.11 -30.85
C ARG A 370 -0.82 -17.47 -29.46
N CYS A 371 -0.46 -16.17 -29.41
CA CYS A 371 -0.20 -15.48 -28.14
C CYS A 371 -1.35 -14.57 -27.74
N LYS A 372 -1.69 -13.56 -28.56
CA LYS A 372 -2.76 -12.55 -28.35
C LYS A 372 -2.73 -11.83 -27.01
N GLU A 373 -1.66 -11.96 -26.23
CA GLU A 373 -1.50 -11.34 -24.90
C GLU A 373 -1.50 -9.81 -24.96
N PRO A 374 -1.94 -9.12 -23.89
CA PRO A 374 -2.09 -7.67 -23.89
C PRO A 374 -0.75 -6.96 -23.84
N LEU A 375 -0.64 -5.84 -24.54
CA LEU A 375 0.57 -5.03 -24.64
C LEU A 375 0.29 -3.60 -24.18
N MET A 376 1.27 -2.99 -23.50
CA MET A 376 1.22 -1.56 -23.14
C MET A 376 1.98 -0.69 -24.15
N PRO A 377 1.69 0.62 -24.22
CA PRO A 377 2.37 1.55 -25.11
C PRO A 377 3.90 1.49 -24.97
N PHE A 378 4.60 1.66 -26.12
CA PHE A 378 6.06 1.70 -26.26
C PHE A 378 6.79 0.38 -26.05
N MET A 379 6.12 -0.76 -25.84
CA MET A 379 6.75 -2.08 -25.90
C MET A 379 7.34 -2.35 -27.28
N ARG A 380 8.56 -2.84 -27.32
CA ARG A 380 9.26 -3.27 -28.55
C ARG A 380 9.02 -4.73 -28.87
N TYR A 381 8.83 -5.53 -27.82
CA TYR A 381 8.64 -6.98 -27.91
C TYR A 381 7.48 -7.40 -27.01
N CYS A 382 6.80 -8.46 -27.42
CA CYS A 382 5.81 -9.09 -26.56
C CYS A 382 6.52 -9.79 -25.40
N PRO A 383 6.17 -9.48 -24.13
CA PRO A 383 6.86 -10.07 -23.00
C PRO A 383 6.55 -11.55 -22.77
N TRP A 384 5.57 -12.12 -23.46
CA TRP A 384 5.21 -13.54 -23.32
C TRP A 384 5.72 -14.42 -24.44
N CYS A 385 5.75 -13.94 -25.68
CA CYS A 385 6.17 -14.74 -26.84
C CYS A 385 7.34 -14.14 -27.62
N ARG A 386 7.93 -13.05 -27.15
CA ARG A 386 9.09 -12.37 -27.74
C ARG A 386 8.87 -11.79 -29.14
N THR A 387 7.65 -11.88 -29.69
CA THR A 387 7.35 -11.32 -31.01
C THR A 387 7.61 -9.82 -31.05
N LYS A 388 8.34 -9.33 -32.05
CA LYS A 388 8.61 -7.89 -32.25
C LYS A 388 7.31 -7.16 -32.56
N VAL A 389 7.05 -6.07 -31.84
CA VAL A 389 5.89 -5.20 -32.09
C VAL A 389 6.20 -4.33 -33.33
N ARG A 390 5.55 -4.62 -34.45
CA ARG A 390 5.76 -3.92 -35.73
C ARG A 390 4.74 -2.80 -35.98
N LYS A 391 3.58 -2.88 -35.36
CA LYS A 391 2.51 -1.87 -35.55
C LYS A 391 2.80 -0.62 -34.73
N PRO A 392 2.58 0.59 -35.29
CA PRO A 392 2.70 1.84 -34.55
C PRO A 392 1.74 1.86 -33.35
N TRP A 393 2.19 2.43 -32.25
CA TRP A 393 1.37 2.57 -31.07
C TRP A 393 0.26 3.59 -31.26
N LYS A 394 -0.94 3.25 -30.84
CA LYS A 394 -2.04 4.21 -30.71
C LYS A 394 -1.97 4.85 -29.32
N LEU A 395 -2.16 6.15 -29.26
CA LEU A 395 -2.32 6.87 -28.02
C LEU A 395 -3.82 7.16 -27.84
N GLU A 396 -4.45 6.47 -26.91
CA GLU A 396 -5.86 6.67 -26.60
C GLU A 396 -6.09 8.11 -26.12
N GLY A 397 -7.11 8.77 -26.65
CA GLY A 397 -7.36 10.19 -26.39
C GLY A 397 -6.57 11.15 -27.27
N SER A 398 -5.84 10.66 -28.31
CA SER A 398 -5.24 11.50 -29.35
C SER A 398 -5.43 10.89 -30.74
N HIS A 399 -5.76 11.76 -31.70
CA HIS A 399 -5.85 11.39 -33.13
C HIS A 399 -4.56 11.65 -33.91
N HIS A 400 -3.59 12.35 -33.31
CA HIS A 400 -2.35 12.74 -33.95
C HIS A 400 -1.33 11.60 -34.01
N LYS A 401 -0.61 11.52 -35.13
CA LYS A 401 0.44 10.52 -35.38
C LYS A 401 1.76 11.19 -35.70
N CYS A 402 2.85 10.62 -35.21
CA CYS A 402 4.19 11.02 -35.62
C CYS A 402 4.40 10.83 -37.08
N ARG A 403 4.98 11.79 -37.80
CA ARG A 403 5.23 11.74 -39.26
C ARG A 403 6.24 10.65 -39.63
N SER A 404 7.25 10.43 -38.78
CA SER A 404 8.31 9.45 -38.99
C SER A 404 7.87 8.03 -38.62
N CYS A 405 7.56 7.74 -37.36
CA CYS A 405 7.29 6.38 -36.88
C CYS A 405 5.81 5.99 -36.83
N ARG A 406 4.90 6.88 -37.22
CA ARG A 406 3.44 6.70 -37.22
C ARG A 406 2.80 6.38 -35.87
N SER A 407 3.57 6.37 -34.78
CA SER A 407 3.02 6.19 -33.43
C SER A 407 2.18 7.39 -32.98
N GLY A 408 1.19 7.14 -32.13
CA GLY A 408 0.35 8.18 -31.55
C GLY A 408 1.15 9.17 -30.71
N ILE A 409 0.85 10.45 -30.87
CA ILE A 409 1.51 11.55 -30.13
C ILE A 409 0.45 12.50 -29.57
N ALA A 410 0.74 13.12 -28.44
CA ALA A 410 -0.06 14.20 -27.88
C ALA A 410 0.41 15.54 -28.46
N ALA A 411 0.02 15.84 -29.72
CA ALA A 411 0.54 16.99 -30.50
C ALA A 411 0.31 18.34 -29.80
N ASP A 412 -0.79 18.50 -29.06
CA ASP A 412 -1.11 19.73 -28.31
C ASP A 412 -0.12 19.99 -27.17
N PHE A 413 0.56 18.95 -26.70
CA PHE A 413 1.41 19.00 -25.53
C PHE A 413 2.89 18.78 -25.86
N TRP A 414 3.21 17.77 -26.71
CA TRP A 414 4.55 17.31 -26.94
C TRP A 414 5.30 18.16 -27.99
N ASN A 415 6.59 18.35 -27.74
CA ASN A 415 7.50 18.95 -28.70
C ASN A 415 8.25 17.89 -29.50
N PHE A 416 8.37 16.67 -28.99
CA PHE A 416 9.08 15.55 -29.58
C PHE A 416 8.29 14.27 -29.46
N CYS A 417 8.44 13.37 -30.42
CA CYS A 417 7.89 12.03 -30.34
C CYS A 417 8.64 11.23 -29.23
N ALA A 418 7.87 10.68 -28.28
CA ALA A 418 8.44 9.92 -27.16
C ALA A 418 9.09 8.59 -27.60
N TRP A 419 8.89 8.17 -28.86
CA TRP A 419 9.41 6.92 -29.42
C TRP A 419 10.64 7.11 -30.30
N CYS A 420 10.57 7.98 -31.32
CA CYS A 420 11.62 8.17 -32.33
C CYS A 420 12.32 9.53 -32.26
N ARG A 421 11.96 10.36 -31.30
CA ARG A 421 12.53 11.71 -31.07
C ARG A 421 12.20 12.75 -32.15
N GLU A 422 11.44 12.40 -33.18
CA GLU A 422 11.05 13.37 -34.23
C GLU A 422 10.36 14.59 -33.62
N PRO A 423 10.72 15.82 -34.03
CA PRO A 423 10.01 17.03 -33.60
C PRO A 423 8.54 17.00 -34.00
N VAL A 424 7.67 17.37 -33.09
CA VAL A 424 6.22 17.48 -33.32
C VAL A 424 5.95 18.88 -33.88
N LYS A 425 5.57 18.96 -35.15
CA LYS A 425 5.09 20.24 -35.73
C LYS A 425 3.68 20.47 -35.24
N ARG A 426 3.48 21.53 -34.50
CA ARG A 426 2.14 22.02 -34.14
C ARG A 426 1.57 22.70 -35.40
N GLU A 427 0.43 22.25 -35.87
CA GLU A 427 -0.36 23.03 -36.81
C GLU A 427 -0.82 24.27 -36.06
N LYS A 428 -0.53 25.47 -36.69
CA LYS A 428 -0.92 26.75 -36.14
C LYS A 428 -2.42 26.93 -36.21
#